data_d7ba291c65790a0ca7c34f227592e2e9
#
_entry.id   d7ba291c65790a0ca7c34f227592e2e9
#
_cell.length_a   1.000
_cell.length_b   1.000
_cell.length_c   1.000
_cell.angle_alpha   90.00
_cell.angle_beta   90.00
_cell.angle_gamma   90.00
#
_symmetry.space_group_name_H-M   'P 1'
#
loop_
_entity.id
_entity.type
_entity.pdbx_description
1 polymer ?
#
loop_
_entity_poly.entity_id
_entity_poly.type
_entity_poly.pdbx_seq_one_letter_code
_entity_poly.pdbx_strand_id
1 'polypeptide(L)'
;METTKPTLAAAQPDAARATLFRNVYLWMTMALALTALTAYTVAGSETLLQAIFSSRFVFLGLIVAELVLVFVLAANIMRMSFLMATLMFIAYSVVNGATLSTIFLVYDLGSIGLTFLVTAGMFGAMSLYGFVTGRDLSSWGNLLTMALVGVILASVVNLFLRSEMLMWIVTYVGILLFVGLTAYDTQTIKRMIYSGAEVDEPMQKMALLGALSLYLDFINLFLYMLRLLGNLR
;
A
#
# COMPACT_ATOMS: atom_id res chain seq x y z
N MET A 1 -16.29 53.83 -5.23
CA MET A 1 -16.22 52.75 -4.20
C MET A 1 -16.49 51.43 -4.90
N GLU A 2 -15.43 50.85 -5.45
CA GLU A 2 -15.48 49.67 -6.31
C GLU A 2 -15.30 48.45 -5.41
N THR A 3 -16.36 47.73 -5.16
CA THR A 3 -16.34 46.49 -4.38
C THR A 3 -15.73 45.38 -5.24
N THR A 4 -14.44 45.12 -5.05
CA THR A 4 -13.73 44.01 -5.65
C THR A 4 -14.35 42.72 -5.10
N LYS A 5 -15.20 42.07 -5.90
CA LYS A 5 -15.66 40.69 -5.62
C LYS A 5 -14.44 39.81 -5.60
N PRO A 6 -14.21 39.00 -4.53
CA PRO A 6 -13.15 38.01 -4.56
C PRO A 6 -13.44 37.02 -5.68
N THR A 7 -12.48 36.88 -6.58
CA THR A 7 -12.55 36.01 -7.78
C THR A 7 -12.73 34.56 -7.34
N LEU A 8 -13.90 34.02 -7.55
CA LEU A 8 -14.23 32.59 -7.36
C LEU A 8 -13.33 31.64 -8.16
N ALA A 9 -12.56 32.20 -9.11
CA ALA A 9 -11.63 31.44 -9.95
C ALA A 9 -10.37 30.90 -9.21
N ALA A 10 -9.96 31.52 -8.10
CA ALA A 10 -8.76 31.07 -7.35
C ALA A 10 -9.05 29.93 -6.37
N ALA A 11 -10.30 29.72 -5.97
CA ALA A 11 -10.68 28.65 -5.04
C ALA A 11 -10.91 27.27 -5.71
N GLN A 12 -11.12 27.24 -7.03
CA GLN A 12 -11.39 26.00 -7.78
C GLN A 12 -10.18 25.03 -7.86
N PRO A 13 -8.96 25.49 -8.12
CA PRO A 13 -7.80 24.60 -8.18
C PRO A 13 -7.51 23.92 -6.83
N ASP A 14 -7.69 24.59 -5.70
CA ASP A 14 -7.42 24.00 -4.40
C ASP A 14 -8.48 22.97 -3.99
N ALA A 15 -9.74 23.17 -4.34
CA ALA A 15 -10.80 22.19 -4.13
C ALA A 15 -10.60 20.94 -4.98
N ALA A 16 -10.15 21.09 -6.24
CA ALA A 16 -9.84 19.97 -7.12
C ALA A 16 -8.64 19.14 -6.59
N ARG A 17 -7.60 19.82 -6.12
CA ARG A 17 -6.42 19.17 -5.50
C ARG A 17 -6.78 18.41 -4.22
N ALA A 18 -7.58 19.03 -3.34
CA ALA A 18 -8.07 18.37 -2.13
C ALA A 18 -8.91 17.15 -2.46
N THR A 19 -9.75 17.23 -3.51
CA THR A 19 -10.53 16.09 -3.99
C THR A 19 -9.62 14.98 -4.52
N LEU A 20 -8.60 15.32 -5.30
CA LEU A 20 -7.65 14.33 -5.84
C LEU A 20 -6.85 13.66 -4.70
N PHE A 21 -6.40 14.42 -3.71
CA PHE A 21 -5.72 13.87 -2.54
C PHE A 21 -6.63 12.91 -1.76
N ARG A 22 -7.89 13.27 -1.55
CA ARG A 22 -8.89 12.36 -0.95
C ARG A 22 -9.06 11.10 -1.79
N ASN A 23 -9.08 11.22 -3.11
CA ASN A 23 -9.24 10.07 -4.00
C ASN A 23 -8.08 9.07 -3.89
N VAL A 24 -6.86 9.50 -3.59
CA VAL A 24 -5.73 8.60 -3.31
C VAL A 24 -6.10 7.61 -2.20
N TYR A 25 -6.63 8.10 -1.07
CA TYR A 25 -7.05 7.25 0.05
C TYR A 25 -8.29 6.42 -0.28
N LEU A 26 -9.21 6.92 -1.10
CA LEU A 26 -10.36 6.16 -1.55
C LEU A 26 -9.93 4.97 -2.42
N TRP A 27 -9.04 5.18 -3.40
CA TRP A 27 -8.50 4.10 -4.23
C TRP A 27 -7.72 3.07 -3.39
N MET A 28 -6.87 3.53 -2.47
CA MET A 28 -6.18 2.66 -1.53
C MET A 28 -7.18 1.81 -0.71
N THR A 29 -8.21 2.45 -0.13
CA THR A 29 -9.21 1.78 0.70
C THR A 29 -10.03 0.78 -0.10
N MET A 30 -10.43 1.13 -1.34
CA MET A 30 -11.12 0.20 -2.24
C MET A 30 -10.25 -1.01 -2.60
N ALA A 31 -8.96 -0.78 -2.86
CA ALA A 31 -7.99 -1.84 -3.14
C ALA A 31 -7.81 -2.76 -1.92
N LEU A 32 -7.69 -2.21 -0.71
CA LEU A 32 -7.62 -2.98 0.55
C LEU A 32 -8.90 -3.80 0.78
N ALA A 33 -10.07 -3.20 0.55
CA ALA A 33 -11.35 -3.90 0.69
C ALA A 33 -11.46 -5.05 -0.31
N LEU A 34 -11.04 -4.84 -1.55
CA LEU A 34 -11.03 -5.88 -2.59
C LEU A 34 -10.05 -7.00 -2.24
N THR A 35 -8.85 -6.67 -1.75
CA THR A 35 -7.86 -7.64 -1.27
C THR A 35 -8.44 -8.48 -0.11
N ALA A 36 -9.04 -7.83 0.88
CA ALA A 36 -9.64 -8.52 2.03
C ALA A 36 -10.81 -9.43 1.61
N LEU A 37 -11.69 -8.94 0.72
CA LEU A 37 -12.82 -9.73 0.19
C LEU A 37 -12.31 -10.95 -0.58
N THR A 38 -11.33 -10.77 -1.46
CA THR A 38 -10.73 -11.87 -2.23
C THR A 38 -10.07 -12.88 -1.30
N ALA A 39 -9.27 -12.42 -0.33
CA ALA A 39 -8.59 -13.29 0.62
C ALA A 39 -9.60 -14.10 1.46
N TYR A 40 -10.66 -13.46 1.94
CA TYR A 40 -11.72 -14.13 2.69
C TYR A 40 -12.48 -15.15 1.84
N THR A 41 -12.83 -14.79 0.59
CA THR A 41 -13.56 -15.69 -0.33
C THR A 41 -12.71 -16.91 -0.69
N VAL A 42 -11.43 -16.72 -1.00
CA VAL A 42 -10.50 -17.82 -1.31
C VAL A 42 -10.32 -18.72 -0.10
N ALA A 43 -10.11 -18.16 1.10
CA ALA A 43 -9.93 -18.93 2.33
C ALA A 43 -11.20 -19.72 2.72
N GLY A 44 -12.39 -19.26 2.35
CA GLY A 44 -13.67 -19.94 2.58
C GLY A 44 -14.02 -21.01 1.56
N SER A 45 -13.24 -21.18 0.48
CA SER A 45 -13.52 -22.12 -0.60
C SER A 45 -12.43 -23.18 -0.71
N GLU A 46 -12.77 -24.43 -0.36
CA GLU A 46 -11.84 -25.55 -0.49
C GLU A 46 -11.35 -25.74 -1.94
N THR A 47 -12.25 -25.55 -2.91
CA THR A 47 -11.92 -25.65 -4.34
C THR A 47 -10.86 -24.62 -4.75
N LEU A 48 -11.00 -23.36 -4.32
CA LEU A 48 -10.04 -22.29 -4.62
C LEU A 48 -8.72 -22.52 -3.89
N LEU A 49 -8.76 -22.94 -2.63
CA LEU A 49 -7.56 -23.30 -1.88
C LEU A 49 -6.80 -24.43 -2.56
N GLN A 50 -7.48 -25.50 -2.96
CA GLN A 50 -6.86 -26.60 -3.69
C GLN A 50 -6.28 -26.12 -5.02
N ALA A 51 -7.01 -25.31 -5.79
CA ALA A 51 -6.53 -24.78 -7.06
C ALA A 51 -5.23 -23.97 -6.93
N ILE A 52 -5.10 -23.17 -5.85
CA ILE A 52 -3.96 -22.29 -5.63
C ILE A 52 -2.79 -23.02 -4.94
N PHE A 53 -3.07 -23.79 -3.89
CA PHE A 53 -2.04 -24.31 -2.99
C PHE A 53 -1.70 -25.79 -3.22
N SER A 54 -2.46 -26.56 -4.02
CA SER A 54 -2.11 -27.94 -4.37
C SER A 54 -0.86 -28.03 -5.24
N SER A 55 -0.56 -27.01 -6.02
CA SER A 55 0.61 -26.93 -6.86
C SER A 55 1.55 -25.81 -6.43
N ARG A 56 2.77 -26.15 -6.05
CA ARG A 56 3.84 -25.18 -5.76
C ARG A 56 4.06 -24.20 -6.92
N PHE A 57 3.89 -24.68 -8.16
CA PHE A 57 4.09 -23.83 -9.35
C PHE A 57 2.98 -22.78 -9.51
N VAL A 58 1.72 -23.11 -9.16
CA VAL A 58 0.62 -22.15 -9.19
C VAL A 58 0.83 -21.05 -8.15
N PHE A 59 1.20 -21.41 -6.92
CA PHE A 59 1.49 -20.45 -5.88
C PHE A 59 2.69 -19.54 -6.21
N LEU A 60 3.78 -20.11 -6.72
CA LEU A 60 4.92 -19.31 -7.20
C LEU A 60 4.54 -18.42 -8.38
N GLY A 61 3.68 -18.91 -9.29
CA GLY A 61 3.13 -18.14 -10.39
C GLY A 61 2.35 -16.92 -9.93
N LEU A 62 1.55 -17.04 -8.87
CA LEU A 62 0.83 -15.90 -8.25
C LEU A 62 1.82 -14.86 -7.70
N ILE A 63 2.83 -15.27 -6.96
CA ILE A 63 3.87 -14.36 -6.44
C ILE A 63 4.57 -13.63 -7.58
N VAL A 64 4.94 -14.35 -8.64
CA VAL A 64 5.56 -13.73 -9.83
C VAL A 64 4.58 -12.76 -10.51
N ALA A 65 3.31 -13.14 -10.64
CA ALA A 65 2.29 -12.27 -11.21
C ALA A 65 2.11 -10.97 -10.42
N GLU A 66 2.11 -11.03 -9.08
CA GLU A 66 2.08 -9.84 -8.22
C GLU A 66 3.26 -8.92 -8.49
N LEU A 67 4.48 -9.47 -8.49
CA LEU A 67 5.69 -8.70 -8.76
C LEU A 67 5.65 -8.08 -10.15
N VAL A 68 5.27 -8.83 -11.17
CA VAL A 68 5.14 -8.32 -12.54
C VAL A 68 4.10 -7.20 -12.61
N LEU A 69 2.91 -7.40 -12.03
CA LEU A 69 1.84 -6.40 -12.06
C LEU A 69 2.27 -5.09 -11.40
N VAL A 70 2.86 -5.14 -10.20
CA VAL A 70 3.29 -3.92 -9.49
C VAL A 70 4.41 -3.21 -10.23
N PHE A 71 5.42 -3.95 -10.75
CA PHE A 71 6.52 -3.34 -11.50
C PHE A 71 6.06 -2.77 -12.84
N VAL A 72 5.21 -3.47 -13.58
CA VAL A 72 4.68 -2.99 -14.86
C VAL A 72 3.82 -1.75 -14.63
N LEU A 73 2.94 -1.76 -13.61
CA LEU A 73 2.12 -0.61 -13.26
C LEU A 73 2.99 0.58 -12.85
N ALA A 74 3.91 0.42 -11.92
CA ALA A 74 4.77 1.51 -11.44
C ALA A 74 5.67 2.09 -12.56
N ALA A 75 6.29 1.24 -13.38
CA ALA A 75 7.22 1.68 -14.43
C ALA A 75 6.52 2.29 -15.65
N ASN A 76 5.29 1.91 -15.95
CA ASN A 76 4.64 2.28 -17.20
C ASN A 76 3.36 3.12 -17.01
N ILE A 77 3.02 3.53 -15.80
CA ILE A 77 1.76 4.24 -15.50
C ILE A 77 1.55 5.47 -16.40
N MET A 78 2.61 6.21 -16.70
CA MET A 78 2.55 7.40 -17.56
C MET A 78 2.28 7.07 -19.04
N ARG A 79 2.56 5.83 -19.47
CA ARG A 79 2.36 5.36 -20.86
C ARG A 79 1.01 4.67 -21.06
N MET A 80 0.33 4.32 -19.97
CA MET A 80 -0.99 3.68 -19.99
C MET A 80 -2.09 4.75 -19.96
N SER A 81 -3.31 4.40 -20.41
CA SER A 81 -4.48 5.20 -20.09
C SER A 81 -4.83 5.07 -18.60
N PHE A 82 -5.50 6.07 -18.04
CA PHE A 82 -5.96 6.03 -16.64
C PHE A 82 -6.82 4.79 -16.35
N LEU A 83 -7.69 4.40 -17.30
CA LEU A 83 -8.52 3.20 -17.17
C LEU A 83 -7.65 1.93 -17.07
N MET A 84 -6.64 1.78 -17.93
CA MET A 84 -5.75 0.62 -17.91
C MET A 84 -4.97 0.55 -16.60
N ALA A 85 -4.44 1.67 -16.11
CA ALA A 85 -3.73 1.73 -14.83
C ALA A 85 -4.66 1.33 -13.66
N THR A 86 -5.91 1.80 -13.67
CA THR A 86 -6.91 1.43 -12.65
C THR A 86 -7.25 -0.06 -12.71
N LEU A 87 -7.47 -0.63 -13.89
CA LEU A 87 -7.73 -2.07 -14.04
C LEU A 87 -6.56 -2.92 -13.59
N MET A 88 -5.32 -2.50 -13.87
CA MET A 88 -4.13 -3.19 -13.37
C MET A 88 -4.00 -3.12 -11.85
N PHE A 89 -4.36 -1.99 -11.23
CA PHE A 89 -4.36 -1.88 -9.77
C PHE A 89 -5.43 -2.78 -9.13
N ILE A 90 -6.62 -2.86 -9.74
CA ILE A 90 -7.68 -3.81 -9.33
C ILE A 90 -7.19 -5.25 -9.47
N ALA A 91 -6.60 -5.63 -10.61
CA ALA A 91 -6.07 -6.96 -10.84
C ALA A 91 -4.98 -7.31 -9.80
N TYR A 92 -4.06 -6.37 -9.52
CA TYR A 92 -3.06 -6.52 -8.48
C TYR A 92 -3.69 -6.79 -7.11
N SER A 93 -4.73 -6.02 -6.73
CA SER A 93 -5.42 -6.17 -5.44
C SER A 93 -6.09 -7.54 -5.29
N VAL A 94 -6.66 -8.08 -6.39
CA VAL A 94 -7.26 -9.42 -6.42
C VAL A 94 -6.19 -10.50 -6.27
N VAL A 95 -5.11 -10.43 -7.05
CA VAL A 95 -4.01 -11.41 -7.00
C VAL A 95 -3.37 -11.41 -5.62
N ASN A 96 -3.09 -10.23 -5.06
CA ASN A 96 -2.56 -10.08 -3.70
C ASN A 96 -3.52 -10.65 -2.64
N GLY A 97 -4.85 -10.44 -2.80
CA GLY A 97 -5.84 -11.05 -1.93
C GLY A 97 -5.82 -12.58 -1.98
N ALA A 98 -5.66 -13.17 -3.18
CA ALA A 98 -5.57 -14.61 -3.32
C ALA A 98 -4.32 -15.17 -2.61
N THR A 99 -3.17 -14.52 -2.73
CA THR A 99 -1.93 -14.89 -2.01
C THR A 99 -2.08 -14.73 -0.50
N LEU A 100 -2.70 -13.63 -0.05
CA LEU A 100 -2.92 -13.34 1.36
C LEU A 100 -4.02 -14.20 2.01
N SER A 101 -4.76 -15.00 1.25
CA SER A 101 -5.77 -15.91 1.81
C SER A 101 -5.18 -16.89 2.84
N THR A 102 -3.87 -17.19 2.75
CA THR A 102 -3.15 -18.03 3.72
C THR A 102 -3.21 -17.50 5.14
N ILE A 103 -3.32 -16.18 5.34
CA ILE A 103 -3.37 -15.61 6.69
C ILE A 103 -4.62 -16.10 7.46
N PHE A 104 -5.74 -16.31 6.76
CA PHE A 104 -6.98 -16.83 7.35
C PHE A 104 -6.90 -18.31 7.73
N LEU A 105 -5.93 -19.04 7.21
CA LEU A 105 -5.66 -20.45 7.55
C LEU A 105 -4.74 -20.56 8.76
N VAL A 106 -3.86 -19.58 8.95
CA VAL A 106 -2.78 -19.61 9.95
C VAL A 106 -3.16 -18.85 11.22
N TYR A 107 -3.87 -17.73 11.09
CA TYR A 107 -4.19 -16.84 12.20
C TYR A 107 -5.68 -16.88 12.57
N ASP A 108 -5.98 -16.65 13.84
CA ASP A 108 -7.34 -16.47 14.31
C ASP A 108 -7.99 -15.19 13.74
N LEU A 109 -9.28 -15.28 13.40
CA LEU A 109 -10.03 -14.16 12.81
C LEU A 109 -10.09 -12.91 13.72
N GLY A 110 -10.24 -13.11 15.03
CA GLY A 110 -10.23 -12.01 15.98
C GLY A 110 -8.89 -11.29 16.00
N SER A 111 -7.81 -12.06 15.91
CA SER A 111 -6.44 -11.56 15.83
C SER A 111 -6.17 -10.79 14.55
N ILE A 112 -6.64 -11.29 13.40
CA ILE A 112 -6.57 -10.58 12.11
C ILE A 112 -7.29 -9.24 12.21
N GLY A 113 -8.53 -9.22 12.74
CA GLY A 113 -9.32 -8.02 12.90
C GLY A 113 -8.69 -6.98 13.84
N LEU A 114 -8.21 -7.43 15.00
CA LEU A 114 -7.52 -6.56 15.95
C LEU A 114 -6.24 -5.96 15.35
N THR A 115 -5.43 -6.79 14.71
CA THR A 115 -4.19 -6.34 14.04
C THR A 115 -4.49 -5.34 12.94
N PHE A 116 -5.56 -5.57 12.16
CA PHE A 116 -5.99 -4.62 11.13
C PHE A 116 -6.35 -3.26 11.74
N LEU A 117 -7.09 -3.21 12.84
CA LEU A 117 -7.46 -1.97 13.52
C LEU A 117 -6.23 -1.23 14.07
N VAL A 118 -5.30 -1.95 14.71
CA VAL A 118 -4.04 -1.37 15.21
C VAL A 118 -3.22 -0.81 14.05
N THR A 119 -3.07 -1.57 12.96
CA THR A 119 -2.36 -1.13 11.76
C THR A 119 -3.01 0.11 11.15
N ALA A 120 -4.35 0.13 11.03
CA ALA A 120 -5.09 1.28 10.52
C ALA A 120 -4.90 2.53 11.39
N GLY A 121 -4.85 2.37 12.71
CA GLY A 121 -4.56 3.45 13.65
C GLY A 121 -3.14 4.00 13.48
N MET A 122 -2.13 3.12 13.40
CA MET A 122 -0.73 3.51 13.18
C MET A 122 -0.55 4.20 11.81
N PHE A 123 -1.09 3.59 10.75
CA PHE A 123 -1.06 4.14 9.40
C PHE A 123 -1.74 5.50 9.34
N GLY A 124 -2.95 5.63 9.91
CA GLY A 124 -3.69 6.89 9.94
C GLY A 124 -2.94 8.01 10.69
N ALA A 125 -2.35 7.68 11.85
CA ALA A 125 -1.54 8.63 12.62
C ALA A 125 -0.31 9.10 11.82
N MET A 126 0.40 8.20 11.14
CA MET A 126 1.58 8.55 10.37
C MET A 126 1.25 9.25 9.05
N SER A 127 0.15 8.88 8.40
CA SER A 127 -0.41 9.63 7.27
C SER A 127 -0.76 11.07 7.68
N LEU A 128 -1.45 11.24 8.81
CA LEU A 128 -1.76 12.57 9.33
C LEU A 128 -0.49 13.37 9.65
N TYR A 129 0.49 12.75 10.30
CA TYR A 129 1.79 13.37 10.55
C TYR A 129 2.46 13.80 9.23
N GLY A 130 2.57 12.92 8.22
CA GLY A 130 3.15 13.24 6.91
C GLY A 130 2.40 14.37 6.20
N PHE A 131 1.08 14.44 6.37
CA PHE A 131 0.25 15.51 5.80
C PHE A 131 0.44 16.86 6.48
N VAL A 132 0.51 16.91 7.82
CA VAL A 132 0.52 18.18 8.57
C VAL A 132 1.92 18.68 8.90
N THR A 133 2.94 17.81 8.89
CA THR A 133 4.29 18.22 9.31
C THR A 133 4.87 19.28 8.39
N GLY A 134 5.46 20.31 9.00
CA GLY A 134 6.25 21.31 8.29
C GLY A 134 7.70 20.88 8.02
N ARG A 135 8.15 19.75 8.58
CA ARG A 135 9.50 19.22 8.34
C ARG A 135 9.59 18.59 6.96
N ASP A 136 10.71 18.80 6.28
CA ASP A 136 10.96 18.15 5.00
C ASP A 136 11.44 16.70 5.23
N LEU A 137 10.60 15.74 4.84
CA LEU A 137 10.92 14.30 4.93
C LEU A 137 11.68 13.78 3.69
N SER A 138 11.94 14.62 2.67
CA SER A 138 12.62 14.18 1.44
C SER A 138 14.02 13.59 1.71
N SER A 139 14.71 14.10 2.72
CA SER A 139 16.01 13.58 3.15
C SER A 139 15.95 12.14 3.67
N TRP A 140 14.77 11.69 4.12
CA TRP A 140 14.57 10.33 4.62
C TRP A 140 14.33 9.32 3.48
N GLY A 141 13.93 9.80 2.29
CA GLY A 141 13.61 8.92 1.17
C GLY A 141 14.74 7.94 0.82
N ASN A 142 15.96 8.42 0.71
CA ASN A 142 17.12 7.55 0.43
C ASN A 142 17.36 6.53 1.56
N LEU A 143 17.27 6.96 2.83
CA LEU A 143 17.45 6.07 3.97
C LEU A 143 16.37 5.00 4.01
N LEU A 144 15.10 5.38 3.84
CA LEU A 144 13.96 4.46 3.83
C LEU A 144 14.06 3.47 2.65
N THR A 145 14.45 3.93 1.46
CA THR A 145 14.68 3.06 0.31
C THR A 145 15.81 2.06 0.56
N MET A 146 16.93 2.50 1.12
CA MET A 146 18.03 1.59 1.50
C MET A 146 17.59 0.58 2.56
N ALA A 147 16.83 1.03 3.57
CA ALA A 147 16.29 0.15 4.60
C ALA A 147 15.29 -0.87 4.00
N LEU A 148 14.45 -0.45 3.04
CA LEU A 148 13.54 -1.35 2.33
C LEU A 148 14.30 -2.45 1.59
N VAL A 149 15.31 -2.09 0.82
CA VAL A 149 16.18 -3.07 0.13
C VAL A 149 16.85 -3.99 1.15
N GLY A 150 17.34 -3.45 2.27
CA GLY A 150 17.94 -4.25 3.34
C GLY A 150 16.97 -5.25 3.96
N VAL A 151 15.73 -4.84 4.24
CA VAL A 151 14.67 -5.71 4.78
C VAL A 151 14.30 -6.80 3.78
N ILE A 152 14.19 -6.48 2.48
CA ILE A 152 13.92 -7.46 1.43
C ILE A 152 15.06 -8.49 1.36
N LEU A 153 16.32 -8.06 1.30
CA LEU A 153 17.47 -8.94 1.25
C LEU A 153 17.57 -9.82 2.49
N ALA A 154 17.38 -9.24 3.69
CA ALA A 154 17.38 -10.00 4.95
C ALA A 154 16.25 -11.04 4.98
N SER A 155 15.06 -10.70 4.44
CA SER A 155 13.94 -11.63 4.34
C SER A 155 14.28 -12.80 3.40
N VAL A 156 14.86 -12.52 2.23
CA VAL A 156 15.30 -13.55 1.27
C VAL A 156 16.38 -14.44 1.88
N VAL A 157 17.37 -13.88 2.54
CA VAL A 157 18.42 -14.64 3.25
C VAL A 157 17.81 -15.52 4.32
N ASN A 158 16.80 -14.99 5.07
CA ASN A 158 16.16 -15.76 6.13
C ASN A 158 15.31 -16.95 5.62
N LEU A 159 14.86 -16.94 4.37
CA LEU A 159 14.23 -18.14 3.75
C LEU A 159 15.17 -19.36 3.73
N PHE A 160 16.47 -19.12 3.62
CA PHE A 160 17.49 -20.17 3.61
C PHE A 160 18.02 -20.47 5.01
N LEU A 161 18.28 -19.42 5.82
CA LEU A 161 18.83 -19.58 7.16
C LEU A 161 17.81 -20.08 8.18
N ARG A 162 16.52 -19.77 8.00
CA ARG A 162 15.41 -20.09 8.92
C ARG A 162 15.69 -19.66 10.35
N SER A 163 16.40 -18.54 10.52
CA SER A 163 16.78 -17.99 11.83
C SER A 163 15.59 -17.26 12.43
N GLU A 164 15.15 -17.69 13.60
CA GLU A 164 14.09 -17.03 14.36
C GLU A 164 14.52 -15.62 14.81
N MET A 165 15.78 -15.45 15.25
CA MET A 165 16.32 -14.16 15.62
C MET A 165 16.27 -13.17 14.45
N LEU A 166 16.70 -13.59 13.25
CA LEU A 166 16.68 -12.75 12.07
C LEU A 166 15.23 -12.41 11.66
N MET A 167 14.32 -13.35 11.79
CA MET A 167 12.89 -13.13 11.55
C MET A 167 12.33 -12.01 12.45
N TRP A 168 12.64 -12.02 13.74
CA TRP A 168 12.20 -10.99 14.68
C TRP A 168 12.85 -9.63 14.39
N ILE A 169 14.14 -9.59 14.09
CA ILE A 169 14.85 -8.35 13.70
C ILE A 169 14.16 -7.74 12.47
N VAL A 170 13.93 -8.53 11.42
CA VAL A 170 13.26 -8.10 10.18
C VAL A 170 11.84 -7.61 10.49
N THR A 171 11.13 -8.24 11.42
CA THR A 171 9.78 -7.84 11.80
C THR A 171 9.78 -6.46 12.47
N TYR A 172 10.60 -6.22 13.47
CA TYR A 172 10.65 -4.91 14.15
C TYR A 172 11.17 -3.80 13.24
N VAL A 173 12.22 -4.08 12.47
CA VAL A 173 12.76 -3.11 11.50
C VAL A 173 11.73 -2.82 10.41
N GLY A 174 11.00 -3.83 9.93
CA GLY A 174 9.92 -3.69 8.95
C GLY A 174 8.79 -2.80 9.45
N ILE A 175 8.33 -2.97 10.69
CA ILE A 175 7.31 -2.10 11.29
C ILE A 175 7.79 -0.64 11.28
N LEU A 176 8.98 -0.36 11.80
CA LEU A 176 9.51 1.01 11.85
C LEU A 176 9.70 1.60 10.46
N LEU A 177 10.15 0.79 9.50
CA LEU A 177 10.33 1.18 8.12
C LEU A 177 9.00 1.61 7.48
N PHE A 178 7.95 0.77 7.55
CA PHE A 178 6.67 1.08 6.91
C PHE A 178 5.89 2.18 7.62
N VAL A 179 6.08 2.37 8.92
CA VAL A 179 5.63 3.55 9.66
C VAL A 179 6.29 4.82 9.10
N GLY A 180 7.61 4.78 8.87
CA GLY A 180 8.36 5.89 8.26
C GLY A 180 7.96 6.16 6.81
N LEU A 181 7.84 5.08 5.99
CA LEU A 181 7.39 5.17 4.59
C LEU A 181 6.01 5.78 4.47
N THR A 182 5.05 5.39 5.30
CA THR A 182 3.70 5.97 5.32
C THR A 182 3.71 7.49 5.45
N ALA A 183 4.52 8.05 6.36
CA ALA A 183 4.63 9.49 6.52
C ALA A 183 5.33 10.15 5.33
N TYR A 184 6.42 9.56 4.85
CA TYR A 184 7.18 10.04 3.70
C TYR A 184 6.34 10.04 2.41
N ASP A 185 5.66 8.93 2.12
CA ASP A 185 4.83 8.80 0.91
C ASP A 185 3.62 9.73 0.96
N THR A 186 2.97 9.86 2.12
CA THR A 186 1.90 10.85 2.29
C THR A 186 2.38 12.28 2.00
N GLN A 187 3.55 12.67 2.51
CA GLN A 187 4.10 14.00 2.24
C GLN A 187 4.47 14.17 0.78
N THR A 188 5.05 13.15 0.16
CA THR A 188 5.44 13.15 -1.26
C THR A 188 4.22 13.30 -2.16
N ILE A 189 3.15 12.54 -1.90
CA ILE A 189 1.89 12.63 -2.63
C ILE A 189 1.27 14.02 -2.46
N LYS A 190 1.24 14.54 -1.22
CA LYS A 190 0.76 15.90 -0.95
C LYS A 190 1.53 16.92 -1.78
N ARG A 191 2.86 16.90 -1.74
CA ARG A 191 3.69 17.84 -2.50
C ARG A 191 3.41 17.74 -3.99
N MET A 192 3.38 16.55 -4.54
CA MET A 192 3.11 16.32 -5.94
C MET A 192 1.78 16.92 -6.39
N ILE A 193 0.70 16.67 -5.64
CA ILE A 193 -0.64 17.17 -5.99
C ILE A 193 -0.74 18.68 -5.81
N TYR A 194 -0.17 19.24 -4.73
CA TYR A 194 -0.31 20.68 -4.44
C TYR A 194 0.70 21.57 -5.15
N SER A 195 1.82 21.02 -5.67
CA SER A 195 2.77 21.76 -6.51
C SER A 195 2.45 21.68 -8.00
N GLY A 196 1.59 20.78 -8.44
CA GLY A 196 1.17 20.66 -9.84
C GLY A 196 0.34 21.85 -10.31
N ALA A 197 0.43 22.18 -11.60
CA ALA A 197 -0.28 23.33 -12.17
C ALA A 197 -1.79 23.05 -12.32
N GLU A 198 -2.16 21.89 -12.84
CA GLU A 198 -3.53 21.49 -13.14
C GLU A 198 -3.80 20.05 -12.73
N VAL A 199 -5.09 19.72 -12.50
CA VAL A 199 -5.53 18.34 -12.24
C VAL A 199 -5.92 17.70 -13.58
N ASP A 200 -4.92 17.29 -14.33
CA ASP A 200 -5.01 16.62 -15.62
C ASP A 200 -4.91 15.08 -15.50
N GLU A 201 -4.98 14.35 -16.62
CA GLU A 201 -4.84 12.90 -16.63
C GLU A 201 -3.48 12.41 -16.10
N PRO A 202 -2.32 13.00 -16.47
CA PRO A 202 -1.04 12.71 -15.84
C PRO A 202 -1.06 12.83 -14.32
N MET A 203 -1.65 13.88 -13.77
CA MET A 203 -1.76 14.09 -12.32
C MET A 203 -2.65 13.01 -11.66
N GLN A 204 -3.74 12.61 -12.31
CA GLN A 204 -4.60 11.52 -11.84
C GLN A 204 -3.86 10.17 -11.81
N LYS A 205 -3.05 9.88 -12.84
CA LYS A 205 -2.19 8.68 -12.88
C LYS A 205 -1.16 8.67 -11.75
N MET A 206 -0.53 9.80 -11.50
CA MET A 206 0.42 9.94 -10.38
C MET A 206 -0.27 9.79 -9.02
N ALA A 207 -1.49 10.30 -8.87
CA ALA A 207 -2.29 10.09 -7.67
C ALA A 207 -2.68 8.61 -7.48
N LEU A 208 -2.99 7.89 -8.57
CA LEU A 208 -3.22 6.45 -8.54
C LEU A 208 -1.95 5.67 -8.13
N LEU A 209 -0.77 6.10 -8.62
CA LEU A 209 0.51 5.54 -8.19
C LEU A 209 0.76 5.79 -6.69
N GLY A 210 0.41 6.99 -6.21
CA GLY A 210 0.45 7.29 -4.78
C GLY A 210 -0.48 6.39 -3.96
N ALA A 211 -1.68 6.09 -4.48
CA ALA A 211 -2.59 5.14 -3.84
C ALA A 211 -1.99 3.72 -3.79
N LEU A 212 -1.30 3.29 -4.84
CA LEU A 212 -0.58 2.01 -4.85
C LEU A 212 0.55 2.00 -3.80
N SER A 213 1.35 3.07 -3.69
CA SER A 213 2.42 3.16 -2.67
C SER A 213 1.84 3.02 -1.26
N LEU A 214 0.82 3.81 -0.92
CA LEU A 214 0.17 3.74 0.39
C LEU A 214 -0.51 2.39 0.65
N TYR A 215 -1.05 1.76 -0.38
CA TYR A 215 -1.60 0.40 -0.29
C TYR A 215 -0.50 -0.60 0.08
N LEU A 216 0.66 -0.53 -0.58
CA LEU A 216 1.80 -1.41 -0.29
C LEU A 216 2.34 -1.17 1.13
N ASP A 217 2.45 0.08 1.56
CA ASP A 217 2.86 0.41 2.92
C ASP A 217 1.92 -0.19 3.95
N PHE A 218 0.60 -0.06 3.72
CA PHE A 218 -0.41 -0.60 4.62
C PHE A 218 -0.34 -2.13 4.70
N ILE A 219 -0.32 -2.82 3.55
CA ILE A 219 -0.29 -4.29 3.51
C ILE A 219 0.99 -4.82 4.20
N ASN A 220 2.14 -4.23 3.91
CA ASN A 220 3.39 -4.67 4.52
C ASN A 220 3.41 -4.40 6.03
N LEU A 221 2.97 -3.21 6.46
CA LEU A 221 2.83 -2.88 7.88
C LEU A 221 1.87 -3.88 8.57
N PHE A 222 0.73 -4.17 7.96
CA PHE A 222 -0.23 -5.14 8.48
C PHE A 222 0.39 -6.55 8.62
N LEU A 223 1.13 -7.02 7.64
CA LEU A 223 1.77 -8.34 7.69
C LEU A 223 2.84 -8.43 8.78
N TYR A 224 3.64 -7.39 8.97
CA TYR A 224 4.59 -7.35 10.09
C TYR A 224 3.90 -7.25 11.44
N MET A 225 2.84 -6.44 11.54
CA MET A 225 2.02 -6.35 12.75
C MET A 225 1.29 -7.65 13.04
N LEU A 226 0.80 -8.35 12.01
CA LEU A 226 0.15 -9.65 12.18
C LEU A 226 1.14 -10.73 12.69
N ARG A 227 2.39 -10.67 12.24
CA ARG A 227 3.45 -11.53 12.77
C ARG A 227 3.77 -11.22 14.23
N LEU A 228 3.68 -9.94 14.64
CA LEU A 228 3.96 -9.50 16.01
C LEU A 228 2.81 -9.77 16.98
N LEU A 229 1.56 -9.53 16.56
CA LEU A 229 0.37 -9.52 17.41
C LEU A 229 -0.55 -10.72 17.17
N GLY A 230 -0.37 -11.41 16.04
CA GLY A 230 -1.27 -12.46 15.61
C GLY A 230 -1.14 -13.73 16.44
N ASN A 231 -2.27 -14.24 16.91
CA ASN A 231 -2.35 -15.56 17.52
C ASN A 231 -2.54 -16.63 16.43
N LEU A 232 -1.70 -17.64 16.44
CA LEU A 232 -1.81 -18.79 15.55
C LEU A 232 -3.04 -19.63 15.94
N ARG A 233 -3.72 -20.20 14.96
CA ARG A 233 -4.81 -21.17 15.16
C ARG A 233 -4.30 -22.48 15.69
#